data_a06af303cd640893c580cbc708c9fb38
#
_entry.id   a06af303cd640893c580cbc708c9fb38
#
_cell.length_a   1.000
_cell.length_b   1.000
_cell.length_c   1.000
_cell.angle_alpha   90.00
_cell.angle_beta   90.00
_cell.angle_gamma   90.00
#
_symmetry.space_group_name_H-M   'P 1'
#
loop_
_entity.id
_entity.type
_entity.pdbx_description
1 polymer ?
#
loop_
_entity_poly.entity_id
_entity_poly.type
_entity_poly.pdbx_seq_one_letter_code
_entity_poly.pdbx_strand_id
1 'polypeptide(L)'
;MGDIEVLQFFYLRTLIPPVAAVALTILIAYGVSTIDNSLIIPILLSAFVLGVIVPLVVYSYNKESLRTIGPQQGDYKALLSDTMDSLEDVISYGNEDMVYKRIQHMMRNVDAQKGTIERGMNMGNTLFIGGVQLTVVIVAIMASNALTGAWASVMVAVAAIGTQAWFEALQPMIAAVHHGAESKVATSRLMALSNEPISIVEPISPKSFNPNDDIIFTDVSFGYDEYRHIYENLRLHIQQGKSIAIVGASGSGKTTLFNMLERLYDYGGSIRIGSVELKDISIDTWRNALGTITQDTYIFNASFKDNIRLARPEASMADLDQAINRASLRSVVEKLPEGMNTIVGSGGQGLSGGERQRVALARLFLRNPKIVLLDEPLEGLDQVTRKALHRDLMHYVEGRTCLYITHQLEGLEQMDRILFMDKGQIVEDGTYEELMALKGRFYEYCYLSMASIQ
;
A
#
# COMPACT_ATOMS: atom_id res chain seq x y z
N MET A 1 -5.63 -4.83 7.36
CA MET A 1 -5.93 -4.95 8.81
C MET A 1 -6.53 -6.31 9.15
N GLY A 2 -7.41 -6.91 8.34
CA GLY A 2 -8.04 -8.21 8.66
C GLY A 2 -7.07 -9.38 8.89
N ASP A 3 -5.95 -9.45 8.18
CA ASP A 3 -4.99 -10.56 8.36
C ASP A 3 -4.27 -10.50 9.72
N ILE A 4 -4.04 -9.30 10.27
CA ILE A 4 -3.46 -9.13 11.61
C ILE A 4 -4.46 -9.55 12.70
N GLU A 5 -5.75 -9.21 12.55
CA GLU A 5 -6.80 -9.65 13.47
C GLU A 5 -6.94 -11.18 13.52
N VAL A 6 -6.85 -11.84 12.37
CA VAL A 6 -6.87 -13.31 12.30
C VAL A 6 -5.69 -13.92 13.08
N LEU A 7 -4.49 -13.34 12.96
CA LEU A 7 -3.30 -13.84 13.64
C LEU A 7 -3.28 -13.52 15.16
N GLN A 8 -3.88 -12.41 15.57
CA GLN A 8 -3.98 -12.04 16.98
C GLN A 8 -4.65 -13.14 17.81
N PHE A 9 -5.66 -13.82 17.26
CA PHE A 9 -6.39 -14.88 17.92
C PHE A 9 -5.87 -16.28 17.62
N PHE A 10 -4.74 -16.43 16.92
CA PHE A 10 -4.19 -17.73 16.53
C PHE A 10 -3.99 -18.68 17.72
N TYR A 11 -3.35 -18.20 18.81
CA TYR A 11 -3.16 -19.03 20.01
C TYR A 11 -4.46 -19.47 20.62
N LEU A 12 -5.41 -18.53 20.77
CA LEU A 12 -6.67 -18.78 21.45
C LEU A 12 -7.62 -19.70 20.66
N ARG A 13 -7.66 -19.53 19.35
CA ARG A 13 -8.64 -20.23 18.48
C ARG A 13 -8.08 -21.48 17.81
N THR A 14 -6.75 -21.60 17.68
CA THR A 14 -6.11 -22.69 16.96
C THR A 14 -5.30 -23.62 17.86
N LEU A 15 -4.51 -23.08 18.80
CA LEU A 15 -3.62 -23.91 19.64
C LEU A 15 -4.26 -24.37 20.95
N ILE A 16 -5.00 -23.51 21.63
CA ILE A 16 -5.61 -23.87 22.93
C ILE A 16 -6.62 -25.00 22.81
N PRO A 17 -7.56 -25.05 21.84
CA PRO A 17 -8.55 -26.11 21.77
C PRO A 17 -7.96 -27.52 21.68
N PRO A 18 -6.97 -27.85 20.81
CA PRO A 18 -6.36 -29.16 20.79
C PRO A 18 -5.65 -29.53 22.11
N VAL A 19 -4.93 -28.58 22.71
CA VAL A 19 -4.24 -28.82 23.98
C VAL A 19 -5.24 -29.11 25.11
N ALA A 20 -6.30 -28.31 25.20
CA ALA A 20 -7.37 -28.51 26.19
C ALA A 20 -8.10 -29.85 25.95
N ALA A 21 -8.40 -30.18 24.68
CA ALA A 21 -9.04 -31.44 24.32
C ALA A 21 -8.21 -32.65 24.77
N VAL A 22 -6.91 -32.66 24.53
CA VAL A 22 -6.02 -33.74 24.96
C VAL A 22 -5.94 -33.83 26.49
N ALA A 23 -5.75 -32.70 27.17
CA ALA A 23 -5.63 -32.67 28.63
C ALA A 23 -6.91 -33.18 29.31
N LEU A 24 -8.08 -32.73 28.84
CA LEU A 24 -9.38 -33.16 29.38
C LEU A 24 -9.70 -34.61 29.01
N THR A 25 -9.30 -35.10 27.84
CA THR A 25 -9.44 -36.51 27.46
C THR A 25 -8.65 -37.42 28.40
N ILE A 26 -7.43 -37.05 28.78
CA ILE A 26 -6.61 -37.79 29.76
C ILE A 26 -7.28 -37.80 31.12
N LEU A 27 -7.78 -36.62 31.59
CA LEU A 27 -8.45 -36.48 32.88
C LEU A 27 -9.70 -37.33 32.96
N ILE A 28 -10.56 -37.30 31.92
CA ILE A 28 -11.78 -38.10 31.87
C ILE A 28 -11.49 -39.58 31.78
N ALA A 29 -10.53 -40.01 30.95
CA ALA A 29 -10.10 -41.39 30.83
C ALA A 29 -9.63 -41.94 32.19
N TYR A 30 -8.87 -41.13 32.97
CA TYR A 30 -8.47 -41.47 34.33
C TYR A 30 -9.66 -41.53 35.27
N GLY A 31 -10.58 -40.56 35.28
CA GLY A 31 -11.78 -40.59 36.12
C GLY A 31 -12.67 -41.77 35.83
N VAL A 32 -12.89 -42.14 34.56
CA VAL A 32 -13.70 -43.27 34.14
C VAL A 32 -13.01 -44.61 34.48
N SER A 33 -11.68 -44.70 34.42
CA SER A 33 -10.92 -45.88 34.86
C SER A 33 -11.17 -46.27 36.32
N THR A 34 -11.50 -45.31 37.17
CA THR A 34 -11.85 -45.59 38.58
C THR A 34 -13.25 -46.20 38.72
N ILE A 35 -14.09 -46.10 37.70
CA ILE A 35 -15.41 -46.68 37.64
C ILE A 35 -15.32 -48.11 37.02
N ASP A 36 -14.86 -48.18 35.77
CA ASP A 36 -14.59 -49.43 35.08
C ASP A 36 -13.61 -49.19 33.91
N ASN A 37 -12.54 -50.00 33.82
CA ASN A 37 -11.54 -49.90 32.77
C ASN A 37 -12.08 -50.14 31.35
N SER A 38 -13.18 -50.90 31.20
CA SER A 38 -13.80 -51.20 29.91
C SER A 38 -14.35 -49.93 29.22
N LEU A 39 -14.70 -48.90 29.97
CA LEU A 39 -15.23 -47.62 29.48
C LEU A 39 -14.21 -46.73 28.84
N ILE A 40 -12.92 -46.98 29.00
CA ILE A 40 -11.83 -46.17 28.45
C ILE A 40 -11.83 -46.28 26.91
N ILE A 41 -12.03 -47.49 26.37
CA ILE A 41 -11.95 -47.76 24.92
C ILE A 41 -12.94 -46.91 24.11
N PRO A 42 -14.27 -46.92 24.43
CA PRO A 42 -15.25 -46.12 23.65
C PRO A 42 -14.98 -44.61 23.80
N ILE A 43 -14.49 -44.13 24.93
CA ILE A 43 -14.13 -42.72 25.13
C ILE A 43 -12.92 -42.31 24.27
N LEU A 44 -11.84 -43.08 24.27
CA LEU A 44 -10.67 -42.81 23.45
C LEU A 44 -10.94 -42.90 21.96
N LEU A 45 -11.72 -43.93 21.56
CA LEU A 45 -12.11 -44.13 20.16
C LEU A 45 -12.96 -42.94 19.67
N SER A 46 -13.96 -42.52 20.46
CA SER A 46 -14.80 -41.37 20.12
C SER A 46 -14.04 -40.05 20.15
N ALA A 47 -13.10 -39.87 21.10
CA ALA A 47 -12.20 -38.71 21.10
C ALA A 47 -11.39 -38.63 19.81
N PHE A 48 -10.85 -39.73 19.36
CA PHE A 48 -10.08 -39.78 18.10
C PHE A 48 -10.97 -39.52 16.88
N VAL A 49 -12.14 -40.17 16.79
CA VAL A 49 -13.05 -39.98 15.65
C VAL A 49 -13.58 -38.54 15.62
N LEU A 50 -14.12 -38.04 16.74
CA LEU A 50 -14.77 -36.73 16.79
C LEU A 50 -13.78 -35.55 16.91
N GLY A 51 -12.66 -35.77 17.60
CA GLY A 51 -11.64 -34.74 17.77
C GLY A 51 -10.61 -34.61 16.65
N VAL A 52 -10.41 -35.71 15.85
CA VAL A 52 -9.40 -35.71 14.77
C VAL A 52 -10.04 -35.99 13.40
N ILE A 53 -10.74 -37.09 13.25
CA ILE A 53 -11.25 -37.53 11.91
C ILE A 53 -12.31 -36.54 11.41
N VAL A 54 -13.32 -36.20 12.20
CA VAL A 54 -14.40 -35.28 11.77
C VAL A 54 -13.83 -33.89 11.38
N PRO A 55 -13.00 -33.21 12.18
CA PRO A 55 -12.36 -31.94 11.77
C PRO A 55 -11.55 -32.05 10.47
N LEU A 56 -10.79 -33.14 10.27
CA LEU A 56 -10.01 -33.35 9.05
C LEU A 56 -10.88 -33.56 7.83
N VAL A 57 -12.00 -34.29 7.96
CA VAL A 57 -12.98 -34.46 6.87
C VAL A 57 -13.61 -33.14 6.50
N VAL A 58 -14.03 -32.34 7.47
CA VAL A 58 -14.59 -30.99 7.26
C VAL A 58 -13.57 -30.07 6.57
N TYR A 59 -12.31 -30.10 7.03
CA TYR A 59 -11.23 -29.36 6.40
C TYR A 59 -11.02 -29.79 4.95
N SER A 60 -10.95 -31.08 4.69
CA SER A 60 -10.77 -31.64 3.34
C SER A 60 -11.89 -31.20 2.40
N TYR A 61 -13.14 -31.20 2.90
CA TYR A 61 -14.31 -30.73 2.16
C TYR A 61 -14.26 -29.25 1.83
N ASN A 62 -13.81 -28.41 2.79
CA ASN A 62 -13.81 -26.97 2.66
C ASN A 62 -12.51 -26.40 2.04
N LYS A 63 -11.46 -27.23 1.87
CA LYS A 63 -10.09 -26.79 1.51
C LYS A 63 -10.05 -25.89 0.27
N GLU A 64 -10.77 -26.25 -0.79
CA GLU A 64 -10.76 -25.46 -2.04
C GLU A 64 -11.46 -24.12 -1.85
N SER A 65 -12.62 -24.10 -1.19
CA SER A 65 -13.35 -22.87 -0.89
C SER A 65 -12.56 -21.94 0.03
N LEU A 66 -11.83 -22.49 1.02
CA LEU A 66 -10.94 -21.72 1.88
C LEU A 66 -9.77 -21.09 1.13
N ARG A 67 -9.27 -21.76 0.09
CA ARG A 67 -8.19 -21.25 -0.73
C ARG A 67 -8.64 -20.10 -1.64
N THR A 68 -9.84 -20.16 -2.18
CA THR A 68 -10.34 -19.24 -3.21
C THR A 68 -11.08 -18.03 -2.64
N ILE A 69 -11.68 -18.15 -1.45
CA ILE A 69 -12.50 -17.08 -0.86
C ILE A 69 -11.73 -15.78 -0.60
N GLY A 70 -10.48 -15.88 -0.13
CA GLY A 70 -9.66 -14.73 0.19
C GLY A 70 -9.36 -13.82 -1.00
N PRO A 71 -8.83 -14.36 -2.13
CA PRO A 71 -8.66 -13.59 -3.37
C PRO A 71 -9.97 -12.98 -3.86
N GLN A 72 -11.07 -13.76 -3.91
CA GLN A 72 -12.38 -13.27 -4.37
C GLN A 72 -12.93 -12.14 -3.51
N GLN A 73 -12.73 -12.19 -2.19
CA GLN A 73 -13.09 -11.08 -1.30
C GLN A 73 -12.20 -9.83 -1.55
N GLY A 74 -10.94 -10.05 -1.89
CA GLY A 74 -10.02 -8.98 -2.30
C GLY A 74 -10.51 -8.27 -3.55
N ASP A 75 -10.81 -9.03 -4.60
CA ASP A 75 -11.33 -8.52 -5.88
C ASP A 75 -12.67 -7.78 -5.71
N TYR A 76 -13.56 -8.33 -4.86
CA TYR A 76 -14.84 -7.68 -4.54
C TYR A 76 -14.66 -6.34 -3.84
N LYS A 77 -13.73 -6.27 -2.85
CA LYS A 77 -13.40 -5.01 -2.16
C LYS A 77 -12.75 -3.99 -3.09
N ALA A 78 -11.84 -4.44 -3.96
CA ALA A 78 -11.22 -3.58 -4.97
C ALA A 78 -12.28 -2.99 -5.91
N LEU A 79 -13.20 -3.83 -6.44
CA LEU A 79 -14.30 -3.35 -7.29
C LEU A 79 -15.19 -2.33 -6.57
N LEU A 80 -15.49 -2.54 -5.28
CA LEU A 80 -16.26 -1.56 -4.51
C LEU A 80 -15.52 -0.25 -4.36
N SER A 81 -14.22 -0.28 -4.04
CA SER A 81 -13.39 0.93 -3.95
C SER A 81 -13.36 1.68 -5.27
N ASP A 82 -13.02 0.99 -6.37
CA ASP A 82 -12.97 1.58 -7.71
C ASP A 82 -14.32 2.20 -8.11
N THR A 83 -15.42 1.54 -7.74
CA THR A 83 -16.78 2.06 -8.03
C THR A 83 -17.08 3.32 -7.22
N MET A 84 -16.65 3.39 -5.96
CA MET A 84 -16.85 4.58 -5.13
C MET A 84 -15.99 5.74 -5.62
N ASP A 85 -14.75 5.46 -6.01
CA ASP A 85 -13.83 6.48 -6.52
C ASP A 85 -14.28 7.03 -7.90
N SER A 86 -14.95 6.19 -8.72
CA SER A 86 -15.47 6.55 -10.05
C SER A 86 -16.98 6.80 -10.08
N LEU A 87 -17.61 7.02 -8.93
CA LEU A 87 -19.09 7.14 -8.85
C LEU A 87 -19.66 8.25 -9.72
N GLU A 88 -19.00 9.40 -9.76
CA GLU A 88 -19.40 10.55 -10.60
C GLU A 88 -19.38 10.17 -12.09
N ASP A 89 -18.39 9.44 -12.55
CA ASP A 89 -18.28 8.96 -13.93
C ASP A 89 -19.38 7.94 -14.24
N VAL A 90 -19.62 6.97 -13.34
CA VAL A 90 -20.67 5.97 -13.50
C VAL A 90 -22.04 6.62 -13.69
N ILE A 91 -22.35 7.63 -12.87
CA ILE A 91 -23.62 8.39 -12.95
C ILE A 91 -23.65 9.24 -14.25
N SER A 92 -22.56 9.91 -14.58
CA SER A 92 -22.48 10.78 -15.77
C SER A 92 -22.69 10.02 -17.08
N TYR A 93 -22.24 8.76 -17.14
CA TYR A 93 -22.45 7.89 -18.30
C TYR A 93 -23.72 7.05 -18.24
N GLY A 94 -24.53 7.11 -17.17
CA GLY A 94 -25.77 6.35 -17.01
C GLY A 94 -25.56 4.83 -16.98
N ASN A 95 -24.43 4.38 -16.41
CA ASN A 95 -24.04 2.96 -16.39
C ASN A 95 -24.24 2.28 -15.03
N GLU A 96 -25.08 2.82 -14.15
CA GLU A 96 -25.33 2.33 -12.79
C GLU A 96 -25.79 0.88 -12.79
N ASP A 97 -26.70 0.53 -13.71
CA ASP A 97 -27.24 -0.83 -13.84
C ASP A 97 -26.17 -1.86 -14.21
N MET A 98 -25.22 -1.50 -15.06
CA MET A 98 -24.13 -2.38 -15.45
C MET A 98 -23.19 -2.63 -14.27
N VAL A 99 -22.79 -1.56 -13.58
CA VAL A 99 -21.91 -1.66 -12.42
C VAL A 99 -22.59 -2.41 -11.28
N TYR A 100 -23.86 -2.13 -10.99
CA TYR A 100 -24.65 -2.84 -10.00
C TYR A 100 -24.71 -4.37 -10.29
N LYS A 101 -24.97 -4.77 -11.53
CA LYS A 101 -24.98 -6.18 -11.92
C LYS A 101 -23.62 -6.84 -11.72
N ARG A 102 -22.53 -6.12 -12.02
CA ARG A 102 -21.16 -6.63 -11.81
C ARG A 102 -20.85 -6.87 -10.33
N ILE A 103 -21.18 -5.88 -9.48
CA ILE A 103 -21.05 -6.00 -8.02
C ILE A 103 -21.88 -7.17 -7.49
N GLN A 104 -23.15 -7.26 -7.91
CA GLN A 104 -24.05 -8.32 -7.49
C GLN A 104 -23.55 -9.72 -7.92
N HIS A 105 -22.96 -9.84 -9.11
CA HIS A 105 -22.38 -11.09 -9.56
C HIS A 105 -21.18 -11.52 -8.69
N MET A 106 -20.26 -10.60 -8.39
CA MET A 106 -19.12 -10.91 -7.53
C MET A 106 -19.55 -11.23 -6.10
N MET A 107 -20.53 -10.48 -5.56
CA MET A 107 -21.09 -10.75 -4.24
C MET A 107 -21.69 -12.16 -4.16
N ARG A 108 -22.47 -12.57 -5.17
CA ARG A 108 -23.05 -13.94 -5.24
C ARG A 108 -21.97 -15.01 -5.25
N ASN A 109 -20.85 -14.80 -5.93
CA ASN A 109 -19.74 -15.75 -5.96
C ASN A 109 -19.09 -15.89 -4.57
N VAL A 110 -18.84 -14.78 -3.88
CA VAL A 110 -18.32 -14.78 -2.51
C VAL A 110 -19.29 -15.47 -1.55
N ASP A 111 -20.59 -15.18 -1.66
CA ASP A 111 -21.63 -15.78 -0.81
C ASP A 111 -21.79 -17.29 -1.08
N ALA A 112 -21.68 -17.73 -2.33
CA ALA A 112 -21.71 -19.16 -2.69
C ALA A 112 -20.53 -19.91 -2.03
N GLN A 113 -19.33 -19.33 -2.03
CA GLN A 113 -18.16 -19.93 -1.36
C GLN A 113 -18.34 -19.96 0.17
N LYS A 114 -18.81 -18.86 0.78
CA LYS A 114 -19.14 -18.83 2.21
C LYS A 114 -20.18 -19.90 2.56
N GLY A 115 -21.25 -19.98 1.78
CA GLY A 115 -22.30 -20.98 1.99
C GLY A 115 -21.78 -22.42 1.85
N THR A 116 -20.77 -22.69 1.04
CA THR A 116 -20.11 -24.00 0.97
C THR A 116 -19.34 -24.32 2.24
N ILE A 117 -18.55 -23.34 2.74
CA ILE A 117 -17.80 -23.48 3.98
C ILE A 117 -18.75 -23.71 5.17
N GLU A 118 -19.82 -22.91 5.27
CA GLU A 118 -20.85 -23.06 6.32
C GLU A 118 -21.54 -24.42 6.28
N ARG A 119 -21.89 -24.91 5.09
CA ARG A 119 -22.47 -26.26 4.95
C ARG A 119 -21.52 -27.35 5.43
N GLY A 120 -20.23 -27.27 5.11
CA GLY A 120 -19.22 -28.18 5.62
C GLY A 120 -19.09 -28.12 7.14
N MET A 121 -19.05 -26.92 7.72
CA MET A 121 -19.02 -26.74 9.17
C MET A 121 -20.26 -27.28 9.86
N ASN A 122 -21.45 -27.01 9.32
CA ASN A 122 -22.73 -27.52 9.85
C ASN A 122 -22.82 -29.02 9.77
N MET A 123 -22.35 -29.63 8.67
CA MET A 123 -22.28 -31.11 8.54
C MET A 123 -21.33 -31.67 9.61
N GLY A 124 -20.16 -31.06 9.80
CA GLY A 124 -19.22 -31.46 10.85
C GLY A 124 -19.81 -31.37 12.26
N ASN A 125 -20.50 -30.29 12.57
CA ASN A 125 -21.19 -30.11 13.85
C ASN A 125 -22.29 -31.14 14.05
N THR A 126 -23.07 -31.45 13.03
CA THR A 126 -24.13 -32.49 13.09
C THR A 126 -23.54 -33.87 13.36
N LEU A 127 -22.47 -34.23 12.63
CA LEU A 127 -21.75 -35.50 12.85
C LEU A 127 -21.14 -35.57 14.26
N PHE A 128 -20.58 -34.44 14.72
CA PHE A 128 -20.04 -34.35 16.07
C PHE A 128 -21.10 -34.56 17.13
N ILE A 129 -22.22 -33.83 17.09
CA ILE A 129 -23.31 -33.96 18.07
C ILE A 129 -23.89 -35.36 18.05
N GLY A 130 -24.15 -35.92 16.87
CA GLY A 130 -24.66 -37.31 16.74
C GLY A 130 -23.71 -38.36 17.32
N GLY A 131 -22.40 -38.19 17.05
CA GLY A 131 -21.36 -39.06 17.61
C GLY A 131 -21.22 -38.95 19.14
N VAL A 132 -21.38 -37.74 19.69
CA VAL A 132 -21.44 -37.52 21.14
C VAL A 132 -22.57 -38.28 21.77
N GLN A 133 -23.81 -38.13 21.24
CA GLN A 133 -24.98 -38.80 21.78
C GLN A 133 -24.85 -40.34 21.71
N LEU A 134 -24.31 -40.83 20.60
CA LEU A 134 -24.05 -42.28 20.46
C LEU A 134 -23.03 -42.76 21.52
N THR A 135 -21.96 -42.00 21.76
CA THR A 135 -20.95 -42.37 22.75
C THR A 135 -21.50 -42.35 24.17
N VAL A 136 -22.31 -41.34 24.53
CA VAL A 136 -22.99 -41.29 25.85
C VAL A 136 -23.87 -42.51 26.08
N VAL A 137 -24.66 -42.90 25.05
CA VAL A 137 -25.52 -44.10 25.13
C VAL A 137 -24.68 -45.37 25.31
N ILE A 138 -23.59 -45.54 24.51
CA ILE A 138 -22.68 -46.68 24.64
C ILE A 138 -22.07 -46.75 26.03
N VAL A 139 -21.53 -45.62 26.55
CA VAL A 139 -20.96 -45.56 27.91
C VAL A 139 -22.00 -45.88 28.97
N ALA A 140 -23.21 -45.34 28.84
CA ALA A 140 -24.29 -45.64 29.82
C ALA A 140 -24.70 -47.14 29.82
N ILE A 141 -24.83 -47.78 28.66
CA ILE A 141 -25.12 -49.20 28.53
C ILE A 141 -23.99 -50.06 29.12
N MET A 142 -22.73 -49.75 28.77
CA MET A 142 -21.58 -50.50 29.28
C MET A 142 -21.42 -50.33 30.78
N ALA A 143 -21.57 -49.11 31.30
CA ALA A 143 -21.54 -48.84 32.74
C ALA A 143 -22.68 -49.55 33.49
N SER A 144 -23.90 -49.60 32.91
CA SER A 144 -25.04 -50.33 33.49
C SER A 144 -24.81 -51.82 33.62
N ASN A 145 -24.08 -52.40 32.66
CA ASN A 145 -23.75 -53.85 32.64
C ASN A 145 -22.57 -54.20 33.56
N ALA A 146 -21.66 -53.26 33.78
CA ALA A 146 -20.43 -53.46 34.57
C ALA A 146 -20.65 -53.23 36.08
N LEU A 147 -21.56 -52.31 36.44
CA LEU A 147 -21.72 -51.85 37.82
C LEU A 147 -22.89 -52.56 38.53
N THR A 148 -22.61 -53.07 39.74
CA THR A 148 -23.61 -53.69 40.59
C THR A 148 -23.58 -53.07 42.00
N GLY A 149 -24.72 -53.08 42.73
CA GLY A 149 -24.78 -52.53 44.09
C GLY A 149 -25.62 -51.26 44.24
N ALA A 150 -25.68 -50.73 45.48
CA ALA A 150 -26.58 -49.62 45.81
C ALA A 150 -26.30 -48.31 45.10
N TRP A 151 -25.07 -48.08 44.63
CA TRP A 151 -24.63 -46.85 43.98
C TRP A 151 -24.50 -47.02 42.43
N ALA A 152 -24.82 -48.17 41.89
CA ALA A 152 -24.66 -48.46 40.46
C ALA A 152 -25.37 -47.43 39.55
N SER A 153 -26.62 -47.10 39.83
CA SER A 153 -27.41 -46.13 39.06
C SER A 153 -26.83 -44.73 39.09
N VAL A 154 -26.27 -44.33 40.25
CA VAL A 154 -25.61 -43.00 40.40
C VAL A 154 -24.34 -42.99 39.56
N MET A 155 -23.53 -44.04 39.59
CA MET A 155 -22.28 -44.11 38.85
C MET A 155 -22.51 -44.15 37.32
N VAL A 156 -23.57 -44.81 36.84
CA VAL A 156 -23.98 -44.77 35.46
C VAL A 156 -24.33 -43.32 35.05
N ALA A 157 -25.12 -42.62 35.87
CA ALA A 157 -25.46 -41.23 35.59
C ALA A 157 -24.20 -40.31 35.59
N VAL A 158 -23.27 -40.50 36.54
CA VAL A 158 -22.00 -39.76 36.59
C VAL A 158 -21.14 -40.01 35.33
N ALA A 159 -21.04 -41.30 34.89
CA ALA A 159 -20.29 -41.61 33.70
C ALA A 159 -20.91 -40.98 32.43
N ALA A 160 -22.26 -41.04 32.30
CA ALA A 160 -22.97 -40.46 31.17
C ALA A 160 -22.86 -38.92 31.14
N ILE A 161 -23.12 -38.22 32.25
CA ILE A 161 -23.04 -36.76 32.36
C ILE A 161 -21.59 -36.30 32.22
N GLY A 162 -20.62 -37.00 32.82
CA GLY A 162 -19.21 -36.70 32.69
C GLY A 162 -18.71 -36.80 31.22
N THR A 163 -19.18 -37.86 30.53
CA THR A 163 -18.90 -38.03 29.08
C THR A 163 -19.49 -36.87 28.27
N GLN A 164 -20.75 -36.50 28.55
CA GLN A 164 -21.40 -35.37 27.88
C GLN A 164 -20.63 -34.06 28.08
N ALA A 165 -20.28 -33.72 29.32
CA ALA A 165 -19.54 -32.51 29.66
C ALA A 165 -18.15 -32.46 29.03
N TRP A 166 -17.46 -33.59 28.92
CA TRP A 166 -16.17 -33.68 28.29
C TRP A 166 -16.22 -33.34 26.77
N PHE A 167 -17.26 -33.78 26.08
CA PHE A 167 -17.41 -33.48 24.65
C PHE A 167 -17.58 -31.99 24.35
N GLU A 168 -18.09 -31.19 25.28
CA GLU A 168 -18.15 -29.74 25.11
C GLU A 168 -16.75 -29.15 24.93
N ALA A 169 -15.71 -29.74 25.53
CA ALA A 169 -14.32 -29.33 25.35
C ALA A 169 -13.72 -29.74 23.99
N LEU A 170 -14.29 -30.74 23.32
CA LEU A 170 -13.87 -31.17 21.99
C LEU A 170 -14.55 -30.38 20.86
N GLN A 171 -15.73 -29.80 21.12
CA GLN A 171 -16.52 -29.08 20.11
C GLN A 171 -15.69 -27.99 19.37
N PRO A 172 -14.81 -27.18 20.02
CA PRO A 172 -14.01 -26.17 19.34
C PRO A 172 -12.99 -26.71 18.33
N MET A 173 -12.75 -28.02 18.30
CA MET A 173 -11.75 -28.63 17.40
C MET A 173 -12.08 -28.42 15.90
N ILE A 174 -13.36 -28.44 15.52
CA ILE A 174 -13.80 -28.22 14.13
C ILE A 174 -13.44 -26.77 13.71
N ALA A 175 -13.77 -25.81 14.58
CA ALA A 175 -13.43 -24.40 14.35
C ALA A 175 -11.92 -24.14 14.41
N ALA A 176 -11.18 -24.83 15.28
CA ALA A 176 -9.73 -24.68 15.40
C ALA A 176 -8.98 -25.03 14.10
N VAL A 177 -9.37 -26.11 13.43
CA VAL A 177 -8.78 -26.49 12.14
C VAL A 177 -9.09 -25.46 11.05
N HIS A 178 -10.30 -24.91 11.04
CA HIS A 178 -10.70 -23.83 10.12
C HIS A 178 -9.88 -22.56 10.35
N HIS A 179 -9.80 -22.08 11.61
CA HIS A 179 -9.00 -20.90 11.97
C HIS A 179 -7.50 -21.10 11.73
N GLY A 180 -6.99 -22.30 11.89
CA GLY A 180 -5.62 -22.66 11.53
C GLY A 180 -5.34 -22.47 10.03
N ALA A 181 -6.29 -22.86 9.18
CA ALA A 181 -6.18 -22.67 7.73
C ALA A 181 -6.25 -21.20 7.33
N GLU A 182 -7.16 -20.42 7.92
CA GLU A 182 -7.23 -18.96 7.72
C GLU A 182 -5.93 -18.27 8.15
N SER A 183 -5.41 -18.63 9.33
CA SER A 183 -4.15 -18.07 9.86
C SER A 183 -2.97 -18.39 8.97
N LYS A 184 -2.91 -19.58 8.37
CA LYS A 184 -1.87 -19.96 7.41
C LYS A 184 -1.90 -19.08 6.16
N VAL A 185 -3.09 -18.79 5.63
CA VAL A 185 -3.26 -17.91 4.45
C VAL A 185 -2.88 -16.47 4.81
N ALA A 186 -3.33 -15.95 5.96
CA ALA A 186 -2.97 -14.62 6.45
C ALA A 186 -1.44 -14.48 6.64
N THR A 187 -0.80 -15.49 7.25
CA THR A 187 0.65 -15.54 7.43
C THR A 187 1.38 -15.51 6.09
N SER A 188 0.92 -16.30 5.10
CA SER A 188 1.59 -16.33 3.79
C SER A 188 1.53 -14.99 3.07
N ARG A 189 0.44 -14.23 3.19
CA ARG A 189 0.30 -12.89 2.62
C ARG A 189 1.22 -11.89 3.31
N LEU A 190 1.24 -11.89 4.64
CA LEU A 190 2.12 -11.00 5.40
C LEU A 190 3.61 -11.30 5.16
N MET A 191 3.96 -12.59 5.06
CA MET A 191 5.32 -13.01 4.72
C MET A 191 5.69 -12.62 3.28
N ALA A 192 4.76 -12.70 2.32
CA ALA A 192 5.01 -12.23 0.96
C ALA A 192 5.34 -10.74 0.94
N LEU A 193 4.58 -9.90 1.65
CA LEU A 193 4.86 -8.47 1.79
C LEU A 193 6.19 -8.19 2.51
N SER A 194 6.48 -8.96 3.58
CA SER A 194 7.72 -8.78 4.36
C SER A 194 8.96 -9.23 3.60
N ASN A 195 8.82 -10.21 2.71
CA ASN A 195 9.92 -10.77 1.93
C ASN A 195 10.07 -10.11 0.54
N GLU A 196 9.25 -9.10 0.25
CA GLU A 196 9.41 -8.35 -0.99
C GLU A 196 10.81 -7.71 -1.04
N PRO A 197 11.58 -7.95 -2.10
CA PRO A 197 12.95 -7.44 -2.16
C PRO A 197 12.94 -5.91 -2.17
N ILE A 198 13.80 -5.30 -1.38
CA ILE A 198 14.01 -3.86 -1.37
C ILE A 198 14.62 -3.48 -2.71
N SER A 199 13.86 -2.74 -3.54
CA SER A 199 14.28 -2.34 -4.88
C SER A 199 15.46 -1.38 -4.85
N ILE A 200 15.54 -0.50 -3.84
CA ILE A 200 16.61 0.49 -3.68
C ILE A 200 17.38 0.17 -2.40
N VAL A 201 18.59 -0.33 -2.57
CA VAL A 201 19.45 -0.75 -1.45
C VAL A 201 20.23 0.46 -0.91
N GLU A 202 20.19 0.65 0.41
CA GLU A 202 21.04 1.62 1.09
C GLU A 202 22.50 1.16 1.05
N PRO A 203 23.46 2.03 0.70
CA PRO A 203 24.86 1.63 0.67
C PRO A 203 25.39 1.28 2.06
N ILE A 204 26.15 0.20 2.17
CA ILE A 204 26.74 -0.27 3.44
C ILE A 204 27.70 0.76 4.04
N SER A 205 28.40 1.51 3.19
CA SER A 205 29.35 2.56 3.57
C SER A 205 29.05 3.84 2.78
N PRO A 206 28.07 4.64 3.21
CA PRO A 206 27.69 5.85 2.50
C PRO A 206 28.84 6.82 2.34
N LYS A 207 29.02 7.34 1.13
CA LYS A 207 30.01 8.37 0.82
C LYS A 207 29.41 9.77 1.00
N SER A 208 30.19 10.69 1.51
CA SER A 208 29.84 12.11 1.53
C SER A 208 29.98 12.71 0.13
N PHE A 209 29.09 13.62 -0.20
CA PHE A 209 29.11 14.35 -1.47
C PHE A 209 28.92 15.84 -1.20
N ASN A 210 29.25 16.66 -2.19
CA ASN A 210 28.97 18.08 -2.15
C ASN A 210 27.77 18.40 -3.07
N PRO A 211 26.65 18.92 -2.54
CA PRO A 211 25.46 19.25 -3.34
C PRO A 211 25.68 20.41 -4.35
N ASN A 212 26.84 21.06 -4.29
CA ASN A 212 27.23 22.07 -5.25
C ASN A 212 28.16 21.51 -6.36
N ASP A 213 28.22 20.21 -6.56
CA ASP A 213 28.95 19.60 -7.67
C ASP A 213 28.00 19.32 -8.85
N ASP A 214 28.60 19.16 -10.04
CA ASP A 214 27.88 18.79 -11.25
C ASP A 214 27.25 17.40 -11.13
N ILE A 215 26.11 17.18 -11.80
CA ILE A 215 25.47 15.87 -11.93
C ILE A 215 25.74 15.31 -13.31
N ILE A 216 26.34 14.14 -13.39
CA ILE A 216 26.82 13.55 -14.64
C ILE A 216 26.20 12.17 -14.83
N PHE A 217 25.46 12.01 -15.93
CA PHE A 217 24.91 10.73 -16.41
C PHE A 217 25.82 10.14 -17.45
N THR A 218 26.21 8.88 -17.29
CA THR A 218 27.08 8.15 -18.20
C THR A 218 26.44 6.82 -18.55
N ASP A 219 26.05 6.68 -19.81
CA ASP A 219 25.44 5.48 -20.40
C ASP A 219 24.29 4.91 -19.55
N VAL A 220 23.43 5.81 -19.05
CA VAL A 220 22.32 5.43 -18.16
C VAL A 220 21.22 4.76 -18.96
N SER A 221 20.79 3.59 -18.48
CA SER A 221 19.69 2.82 -19.02
C SER A 221 18.61 2.58 -17.97
N PHE A 222 17.34 2.65 -18.37
CA PHE A 222 16.22 2.45 -17.48
C PHE A 222 14.97 1.96 -18.21
N GLY A 223 14.22 1.05 -17.58
CA GLY A 223 12.88 0.62 -17.98
C GLY A 223 12.04 0.27 -16.75
N TYR A 224 10.74 0.53 -16.78
CA TYR A 224 9.83 0.16 -15.68
C TYR A 224 9.58 -1.34 -15.60
N ASP A 225 9.74 -2.04 -16.73
CA ASP A 225 9.67 -3.48 -16.86
C ASP A 225 10.70 -3.97 -17.90
N GLU A 226 10.83 -5.28 -18.05
CA GLU A 226 11.79 -5.89 -19.00
C GLU A 226 11.49 -5.57 -20.46
N TYR A 227 10.27 -5.14 -20.80
CA TYR A 227 9.82 -4.89 -22.17
C TYR A 227 9.77 -3.41 -22.53
N ARG A 228 9.76 -2.51 -21.56
CA ARG A 228 9.58 -1.07 -21.77
C ARG A 228 10.81 -0.29 -21.36
N HIS A 229 11.81 -0.24 -22.24
CA HIS A 229 12.96 0.62 -22.08
C HIS A 229 12.59 2.08 -22.36
N ILE A 230 12.87 2.95 -21.38
CA ILE A 230 12.66 4.41 -21.49
C ILE A 230 13.96 5.07 -21.93
N TYR A 231 15.08 4.67 -21.32
CA TYR A 231 16.41 5.18 -21.63
C TYR A 231 17.33 4.05 -22.06
N GLU A 232 18.09 4.33 -23.12
CA GLU A 232 19.18 3.49 -23.58
C GLU A 232 20.40 4.39 -23.79
N ASN A 233 21.45 4.21 -22.95
CA ASN A 233 22.71 4.97 -23.02
C ASN A 233 22.54 6.50 -22.88
N LEU A 234 21.65 6.96 -22.00
CA LEU A 234 21.49 8.39 -21.75
C LEU A 234 22.78 8.98 -21.20
N ARG A 235 23.26 10.05 -21.84
CA ARG A 235 24.38 10.88 -21.40
C ARG A 235 23.88 12.31 -21.20
N LEU A 236 24.11 12.84 -20.00
CA LEU A 236 23.70 14.19 -19.65
C LEU A 236 24.67 14.78 -18.63
N HIS A 237 25.06 16.03 -18.84
CA HIS A 237 25.85 16.79 -17.90
C HIS A 237 25.02 18.00 -17.44
N ILE A 238 24.74 18.06 -16.13
CA ILE A 238 24.01 19.12 -15.46
C ILE A 238 25.04 19.91 -14.66
N GLN A 239 25.33 21.12 -15.11
CA GLN A 239 26.27 22.00 -14.43
C GLN A 239 25.65 22.55 -13.14
N GLN A 240 26.45 22.59 -12.10
CA GLN A 240 26.08 23.19 -10.80
C GLN A 240 25.62 24.66 -10.96
N GLY A 241 24.56 24.99 -10.24
CA GLY A 241 24.05 26.37 -10.19
C GLY A 241 23.33 26.82 -11.48
N LYS A 242 23.10 25.92 -12.44
CA LYS A 242 22.39 26.20 -13.70
C LYS A 242 20.94 25.76 -13.67
N SER A 243 20.10 26.56 -14.30
CA SER A 243 18.69 26.24 -14.55
C SER A 243 18.52 25.61 -15.94
N ILE A 244 18.01 24.39 -15.97
CA ILE A 244 17.85 23.59 -17.20
C ILE A 244 16.36 23.28 -17.40
N ALA A 245 15.78 23.75 -18.51
CA ALA A 245 14.45 23.36 -18.89
C ALA A 245 14.49 22.04 -19.66
N ILE A 246 13.54 21.15 -19.38
CA ILE A 246 13.34 19.89 -20.09
C ILE A 246 11.97 19.93 -20.77
N VAL A 247 11.97 19.93 -22.08
CA VAL A 247 10.77 20.04 -22.93
C VAL A 247 10.67 18.82 -23.85
N GLY A 248 9.48 18.52 -24.30
CA GLY A 248 9.22 17.40 -25.20
C GLY A 248 7.83 16.82 -25.02
N ALA A 249 7.43 15.92 -25.93
CA ALA A 249 6.12 15.29 -25.94
C ALA A 249 5.83 14.51 -24.64
N SER A 250 4.54 14.31 -24.31
CA SER A 250 4.16 13.41 -23.22
C SER A 250 4.71 12.00 -23.49
N GLY A 251 5.22 11.35 -22.47
CA GLY A 251 5.84 10.02 -22.58
C GLY A 251 7.27 10.03 -23.14
N SER A 252 7.92 11.20 -23.36
CA SER A 252 9.32 11.25 -23.79
C SER A 252 10.34 10.86 -22.70
N GLY A 253 9.91 10.64 -21.45
CA GLY A 253 10.75 10.20 -20.33
C GLY A 253 11.05 11.27 -19.28
N LYS A 254 10.63 12.53 -19.44
CA LYS A 254 10.99 13.64 -18.56
C LYS A 254 10.83 13.34 -17.06
N THR A 255 9.66 12.92 -16.64
CA THR A 255 9.39 12.55 -15.23
C THR A 255 10.20 11.33 -14.78
N THR A 256 10.52 10.41 -15.71
CA THR A 256 11.37 9.25 -15.42
C THR A 256 12.80 9.67 -15.05
N LEU A 257 13.32 10.74 -15.64
CA LEU A 257 14.61 11.32 -15.26
C LEU A 257 14.62 11.78 -13.80
N PHE A 258 13.53 12.41 -13.35
CA PHE A 258 13.37 12.81 -11.94
C PHE A 258 13.27 11.62 -11.01
N ASN A 259 12.49 10.61 -11.39
CA ASN A 259 12.35 9.39 -10.59
C ASN A 259 13.69 8.68 -10.33
N MET A 260 14.60 8.68 -11.32
CA MET A 260 15.96 8.14 -11.13
C MET A 260 16.81 9.04 -10.22
N LEU A 261 16.75 10.36 -10.41
CA LEU A 261 17.46 11.31 -9.54
C LEU A 261 16.97 11.27 -8.10
N GLU A 262 15.67 11.07 -7.87
CA GLU A 262 15.10 10.89 -6.53
C GLU A 262 15.41 9.53 -5.91
N ARG A 263 16.08 8.65 -6.65
CA ARG A 263 16.31 7.25 -6.27
C ARG A 263 15.00 6.57 -5.85
N LEU A 264 13.96 6.71 -6.67
CA LEU A 264 12.73 5.93 -6.56
C LEU A 264 12.84 4.61 -7.30
N TYR A 265 13.73 4.55 -8.29
CA TYR A 265 14.03 3.37 -9.10
C TYR A 265 15.54 3.21 -9.26
N ASP A 266 15.98 1.97 -9.41
CA ASP A 266 17.37 1.66 -9.77
C ASP A 266 17.58 1.79 -11.29
N TYR A 267 18.81 1.99 -11.74
CA TYR A 267 19.18 2.23 -13.14
C TYR A 267 20.47 1.50 -13.51
N GLY A 268 20.64 1.20 -14.81
CA GLY A 268 21.94 0.78 -15.35
C GLY A 268 22.82 1.97 -15.68
N GLY A 269 24.13 1.74 -15.82
CA GLY A 269 25.09 2.82 -16.06
C GLY A 269 25.47 3.55 -14.75
N SER A 270 25.83 4.85 -14.87
CA SER A 270 26.34 5.65 -13.75
C SER A 270 25.72 7.04 -13.72
N ILE A 271 25.27 7.47 -12.52
CA ILE A 271 24.89 8.86 -12.22
C ILE A 271 25.80 9.33 -11.09
N ARG A 272 26.57 10.38 -11.33
CA ARG A 272 27.55 10.87 -10.36
C ARG A 272 27.27 12.31 -9.99
N ILE A 273 27.53 12.64 -8.71
CA ILE A 273 27.57 14.00 -8.21
C ILE A 273 29.05 14.33 -7.94
N GLY A 274 29.65 15.12 -8.82
CA GLY A 274 31.09 15.30 -8.85
C GLY A 274 31.82 13.98 -9.09
N SER A 275 32.57 13.54 -8.09
CA SER A 275 33.31 12.26 -8.12
C SER A 275 32.54 11.09 -7.52
N VAL A 276 31.40 11.28 -6.86
CA VAL A 276 30.68 10.25 -6.07
C VAL A 276 29.53 9.68 -6.86
N GLU A 277 29.45 8.35 -6.95
CA GLU A 277 28.30 7.66 -7.56
C GLU A 277 27.05 7.87 -6.69
N LEU A 278 25.91 8.19 -7.32
CA LEU A 278 24.65 8.45 -6.62
C LEU A 278 24.20 7.25 -5.78
N LYS A 279 24.46 6.02 -6.23
CA LYS A 279 24.16 4.79 -5.48
C LYS A 279 24.98 4.62 -4.21
N ASP A 280 26.15 5.28 -4.12
CA ASP A 280 27.02 5.26 -2.95
C ASP A 280 26.66 6.33 -1.90
N ILE A 281 25.75 7.23 -2.20
CA ILE A 281 25.26 8.27 -1.28
C ILE A 281 24.10 7.69 -0.48
N SER A 282 24.01 7.97 0.83
CA SER A 282 22.83 7.63 1.63
C SER A 282 21.58 8.27 1.05
N ILE A 283 20.49 7.49 0.98
CA ILE A 283 19.21 7.93 0.42
C ILE A 283 18.69 9.16 1.16
N ASP A 284 18.74 9.14 2.49
CA ASP A 284 18.28 10.26 3.31
C ASP A 284 19.11 11.53 3.08
N THR A 285 20.45 11.39 3.02
CA THR A 285 21.35 12.51 2.78
C THR A 285 21.12 13.11 1.40
N TRP A 286 20.95 12.26 0.37
CA TRP A 286 20.66 12.70 -0.99
C TRP A 286 19.31 13.40 -1.09
N ARG A 287 18.24 12.75 -0.61
CA ARG A 287 16.88 13.33 -0.65
C ARG A 287 16.77 14.60 0.17
N ASN A 288 17.58 14.76 1.23
CA ASN A 288 17.65 16.01 1.97
C ASN A 288 18.28 17.16 1.19
N ALA A 289 19.15 16.88 0.22
CA ALA A 289 19.71 17.88 -0.67
C ALA A 289 18.76 18.29 -1.82
N LEU A 290 17.72 17.46 -2.09
CA LEU A 290 16.74 17.71 -3.14
C LEU A 290 15.51 18.45 -2.63
N GLY A 291 14.92 19.27 -3.49
CA GLY A 291 13.55 19.75 -3.35
C GLY A 291 12.79 19.46 -4.62
N THR A 292 11.76 18.65 -4.50
CA THR A 292 10.98 18.21 -5.67
C THR A 292 9.57 18.76 -5.61
N ILE A 293 9.06 19.21 -6.75
CA ILE A 293 7.64 19.41 -7.01
C ILE A 293 7.26 18.41 -8.09
N THR A 294 6.33 17.53 -7.76
CA THR A 294 5.75 16.54 -8.67
C THR A 294 4.48 17.10 -9.30
N GLN A 295 4.05 16.55 -10.43
CA GLN A 295 2.84 16.95 -11.14
C GLN A 295 1.61 16.89 -10.23
N ASP A 296 1.46 15.81 -9.44
CA ASP A 296 0.37 15.66 -8.48
C ASP A 296 0.87 15.87 -7.05
N THR A 297 0.33 16.91 -6.39
CA THR A 297 0.66 17.20 -5.00
C THR A 297 -0.32 16.54 -4.06
N TYR A 298 0.16 15.58 -3.25
CA TYR A 298 -0.65 14.93 -2.24
C TYR A 298 -0.80 15.79 -0.98
N ILE A 299 -2.06 15.93 -0.52
CA ILE A 299 -2.41 16.61 0.73
C ILE A 299 -2.85 15.57 1.74
N PHE A 300 -2.12 15.46 2.83
CA PHE A 300 -2.43 14.55 3.92
C PHE A 300 -3.65 15.04 4.72
N ASN A 301 -4.40 14.12 5.28
CA ASN A 301 -5.49 14.42 6.21
C ASN A 301 -4.89 14.90 7.55
N ALA A 302 -4.44 16.14 7.58
CA ALA A 302 -3.76 16.80 8.69
C ALA A 302 -4.01 18.31 8.63
N SER A 303 -3.52 19.07 9.61
CA SER A 303 -3.67 20.52 9.57
C SER A 303 -2.93 21.13 8.37
N PHE A 304 -3.40 22.28 7.91
CA PHE A 304 -2.76 23.01 6.80
C PHE A 304 -1.28 23.27 7.08
N LYS A 305 -0.94 23.73 8.29
CA LYS A 305 0.45 23.94 8.73
C LYS A 305 1.28 22.66 8.72
N ASP A 306 0.72 21.53 9.16
CA ASP A 306 1.44 20.27 9.23
C ASP A 306 1.71 19.71 7.83
N ASN A 307 0.80 19.94 6.89
CA ASN A 307 1.04 19.64 5.48
C ASN A 307 2.24 20.38 4.91
N ILE A 308 2.47 21.64 5.28
CA ILE A 308 3.63 22.39 4.82
C ILE A 308 4.88 21.98 5.61
N ARG A 309 4.74 21.78 6.92
CA ARG A 309 5.81 21.40 7.84
C ARG A 309 6.42 20.03 7.54
N LEU A 310 5.71 19.18 6.78
CA LEU A 310 6.23 17.92 6.27
C LEU A 310 7.61 18.06 5.61
N ALA A 311 7.87 19.18 4.93
CA ALA A 311 9.14 19.43 4.27
C ALA A 311 10.30 19.72 5.24
N ARG A 312 10.01 20.26 6.43
CA ARG A 312 10.96 20.53 7.50
C ARG A 312 10.23 20.56 8.86
N PRO A 313 10.16 19.42 9.58
CA PRO A 313 9.40 19.29 10.82
C PRO A 313 9.77 20.31 11.91
N GLU A 314 11.05 20.65 12.03
CA GLU A 314 11.59 21.60 13.02
C GLU A 314 11.41 23.08 12.61
N ALA A 315 10.73 23.38 11.50
CA ALA A 315 10.57 24.76 11.04
C ALA A 315 9.82 25.62 12.07
N SER A 316 10.33 26.82 12.32
CA SER A 316 9.66 27.80 13.17
C SER A 316 8.37 28.31 12.53
N MET A 317 7.51 28.95 13.34
CA MET A 317 6.31 29.61 12.81
C MET A 317 6.66 30.74 11.84
N ALA A 318 7.76 31.45 12.07
CA ALA A 318 8.24 32.51 11.19
C ALA A 318 8.66 31.95 9.81
N ASP A 319 9.37 30.80 9.79
CA ASP A 319 9.74 30.11 8.53
C ASP A 319 8.49 29.67 7.75
N LEU A 320 7.48 29.13 8.46
CA LEU A 320 6.20 28.74 7.87
C LEU A 320 5.47 29.93 7.26
N ASP A 321 5.36 31.02 8.00
CA ASP A 321 4.73 32.26 7.50
C ASP A 321 5.43 32.81 6.27
N GLN A 322 6.76 32.77 6.25
CA GLN A 322 7.54 33.18 5.08
C GLN A 322 7.27 32.29 3.88
N ALA A 323 7.25 30.95 4.07
CA ALA A 323 6.96 29.99 3.00
C ALA A 323 5.54 30.16 2.44
N ILE A 324 4.54 30.37 3.32
CA ILE A 324 3.13 30.61 2.96
C ILE A 324 3.02 31.90 2.13
N ASN A 325 3.67 32.97 2.54
CA ASN A 325 3.63 34.25 1.83
C ASN A 325 4.28 34.14 0.45
N ARG A 326 5.45 33.49 0.34
CA ARG A 326 6.14 33.27 -0.94
C ARG A 326 5.33 32.40 -1.91
N ALA A 327 4.60 31.42 -1.39
CA ALA A 327 3.72 30.58 -2.19
C ALA A 327 2.33 31.22 -2.48
N SER A 328 2.13 32.51 -2.13
CA SER A 328 0.85 33.23 -2.30
C SER A 328 -0.33 32.50 -1.65
N LEU A 329 -0.12 31.84 -0.49
CA LEU A 329 -1.14 31.08 0.24
C LEU A 329 -1.82 31.87 1.35
N ARG A 330 -1.41 33.12 1.66
CA ARG A 330 -1.98 33.91 2.75
C ARG A 330 -3.49 34.06 2.62
N SER A 331 -3.99 34.39 1.45
CA SER A 331 -5.43 34.53 1.18
C SER A 331 -6.21 33.23 1.29
N VAL A 332 -5.55 32.07 1.10
CA VAL A 332 -6.15 30.76 1.31
C VAL A 332 -6.30 30.51 2.81
N VAL A 333 -5.22 30.72 3.58
CA VAL A 333 -5.21 30.54 5.04
C VAL A 333 -6.30 31.41 5.72
N GLU A 334 -6.47 32.65 5.26
CA GLU A 334 -7.47 33.58 5.81
C GLU A 334 -8.92 33.13 5.54
N LYS A 335 -9.15 32.34 4.50
CA LYS A 335 -10.47 31.77 4.17
C LYS A 335 -10.78 30.46 4.90
N LEU A 336 -9.76 29.81 5.45
CA LEU A 336 -9.94 28.55 6.17
C LEU A 336 -10.57 28.81 7.56
N PRO A 337 -11.52 27.97 8.02
CA PRO A 337 -12.27 28.19 9.27
C PRO A 337 -11.40 28.39 10.52
N GLU A 338 -10.31 27.64 10.62
CA GLU A 338 -9.36 27.70 11.75
C GLU A 338 -7.95 28.17 11.28
N GLY A 339 -7.91 28.85 10.12
CA GLY A 339 -6.64 29.28 9.53
C GLY A 339 -5.69 28.12 9.31
N MET A 340 -4.43 28.25 9.74
CA MET A 340 -3.41 27.21 9.58
C MET A 340 -3.68 25.90 10.35
N ASN A 341 -4.61 25.90 11.33
CA ASN A 341 -4.98 24.69 12.09
C ASN A 341 -6.09 23.89 11.43
N THR A 342 -6.74 24.42 10.40
CA THR A 342 -7.81 23.72 9.67
C THR A 342 -7.29 22.38 9.14
N ILE A 343 -8.04 21.30 9.39
CA ILE A 343 -7.76 19.99 8.82
C ILE A 343 -8.12 20.04 7.31
N VAL A 344 -7.15 19.67 6.48
CA VAL A 344 -7.28 19.62 5.00
C VAL A 344 -7.00 18.20 4.50
N GLY A 345 -7.36 17.91 3.26
CA GLY A 345 -7.20 16.60 2.66
C GLY A 345 -8.50 15.81 2.58
N SER A 346 -8.42 14.49 2.37
CA SER A 346 -9.59 13.63 2.08
C SER A 346 -10.63 13.56 3.20
N GLY A 347 -10.27 13.87 4.44
CA GLY A 347 -11.16 13.87 5.59
C GLY A 347 -11.51 15.27 6.13
N GLY A 348 -11.06 16.33 5.46
CA GLY A 348 -11.24 17.72 5.90
C GLY A 348 -11.65 18.66 4.79
N GLN A 349 -11.27 19.94 4.93
CA GLN A 349 -11.52 20.95 3.91
C GLN A 349 -10.74 20.63 2.62
N GLY A 350 -11.46 20.53 1.50
CA GLY A 350 -10.84 20.32 0.19
C GLY A 350 -10.04 21.54 -0.27
N LEU A 351 -8.89 21.31 -0.90
CA LEU A 351 -8.11 22.33 -1.58
C LEU A 351 -8.29 22.16 -3.10
N SER A 352 -8.42 23.28 -3.81
CA SER A 352 -8.41 23.30 -5.28
C SER A 352 -7.06 22.82 -5.83
N GLY A 353 -7.01 22.42 -7.11
CA GLY A 353 -5.77 21.99 -7.78
C GLY A 353 -4.64 23.03 -7.63
N GLY A 354 -4.95 24.29 -7.92
CA GLY A 354 -3.99 25.38 -7.78
C GLY A 354 -3.57 25.67 -6.33
N GLU A 355 -4.43 25.44 -5.33
CA GLU A 355 -4.05 25.56 -3.92
C GLU A 355 -3.13 24.42 -3.50
N ARG A 356 -3.40 23.18 -3.96
CA ARG A 356 -2.48 22.05 -3.75
C ARG A 356 -1.10 22.32 -4.32
N GLN A 357 -1.03 22.86 -5.54
CA GLN A 357 0.23 23.19 -6.19
C GLN A 357 1.00 24.28 -5.43
N ARG A 358 0.29 25.29 -4.88
CA ARG A 358 0.92 26.30 -4.02
C ARG A 358 1.41 25.73 -2.69
N VAL A 359 0.75 24.70 -2.12
CA VAL A 359 1.28 23.98 -0.96
C VAL A 359 2.59 23.27 -1.29
N ALA A 360 2.73 22.68 -2.50
CA ALA A 360 4.01 22.10 -2.95
C ALA A 360 5.12 23.17 -3.04
N LEU A 361 4.79 24.34 -3.57
CA LEU A 361 5.73 25.48 -3.59
C LEU A 361 6.12 25.94 -2.17
N ALA A 362 5.17 26.01 -1.24
CA ALA A 362 5.47 26.34 0.16
C ALA A 362 6.39 25.30 0.82
N ARG A 363 6.19 24.00 0.53
CA ARG A 363 7.10 22.92 0.97
C ARG A 363 8.51 23.13 0.42
N LEU A 364 8.64 23.44 -0.86
CA LEU A 364 9.93 23.69 -1.51
C LEU A 364 10.65 24.90 -0.85
N PHE A 365 9.95 26.02 -0.69
CA PHE A 365 10.53 27.22 -0.08
C PHE A 365 10.93 27.01 1.38
N LEU A 366 10.14 26.22 2.14
CA LEU A 366 10.44 25.88 3.53
C LEU A 366 11.68 24.98 3.64
N ARG A 367 11.81 23.99 2.74
CA ARG A 367 12.94 23.04 2.72
C ARG A 367 14.25 23.72 2.33
N ASN A 368 14.22 24.65 1.40
CA ASN A 368 15.35 25.45 0.91
C ASN A 368 16.55 24.62 0.38
N PRO A 369 16.33 23.66 -0.55
CA PRO A 369 17.36 22.76 -1.05
C PRO A 369 18.35 23.43 -2.00
N LYS A 370 19.49 22.76 -2.29
CA LYS A 370 20.48 23.19 -3.27
C LYS A 370 20.18 22.71 -4.69
N ILE A 371 19.53 21.56 -4.80
CA ILE A 371 19.14 20.94 -6.08
C ILE A 371 17.61 20.93 -6.11
N VAL A 372 17.04 21.42 -7.20
CA VAL A 372 15.59 21.61 -7.34
C VAL A 372 15.09 20.87 -8.59
N LEU A 373 14.09 20.01 -8.41
CA LEU A 373 13.43 19.26 -9.47
C LEU A 373 11.98 19.72 -9.54
N LEU A 374 11.58 20.32 -10.66
CA LEU A 374 10.26 20.91 -10.85
C LEU A 374 9.55 20.25 -12.02
N ASP A 375 8.51 19.45 -11.73
CA ASP A 375 7.67 18.85 -12.75
C ASP A 375 6.35 19.61 -12.82
N GLU A 376 6.21 20.47 -13.83
CA GLU A 376 5.05 21.31 -14.10
C GLU A 376 4.55 22.11 -12.85
N PRO A 377 5.44 22.83 -12.13
CA PRO A 377 5.18 23.36 -10.80
C PRO A 377 4.09 24.44 -10.75
N LEU A 378 3.65 24.97 -11.89
CA LEU A 378 2.67 26.06 -11.98
C LEU A 378 1.42 25.66 -12.77
N GLU A 379 1.20 24.36 -12.99
CA GLU A 379 0.01 23.83 -13.67
C GLU A 379 -1.23 24.08 -12.80
N GLY A 380 -2.38 24.32 -13.46
CA GLY A 380 -3.67 24.52 -12.77
C GLY A 380 -3.83 25.85 -12.05
N LEU A 381 -2.86 26.78 -12.18
CA LEU A 381 -2.96 28.13 -11.63
C LEU A 381 -3.61 29.09 -12.64
N ASP A 382 -4.38 30.07 -12.12
CA ASP A 382 -4.84 31.20 -12.91
C ASP A 382 -3.67 32.03 -13.43
N GLN A 383 -3.87 32.75 -14.53
CA GLN A 383 -2.81 33.46 -15.25
C GLN A 383 -2.08 34.52 -14.39
N VAL A 384 -2.81 35.22 -13.51
CA VAL A 384 -2.25 36.28 -12.67
C VAL A 384 -1.35 35.68 -11.60
N THR A 385 -1.86 34.69 -10.86
CA THR A 385 -1.12 33.97 -9.82
C THR A 385 0.10 33.27 -10.42
N ARG A 386 -0.08 32.64 -11.58
CA ARG A 386 1.00 31.94 -12.30
C ARG A 386 2.16 32.88 -12.62
N LYS A 387 1.91 34.05 -13.22
CA LYS A 387 2.96 35.00 -13.56
C LYS A 387 3.71 35.53 -12.34
N ALA A 388 3.01 35.80 -11.25
CA ALA A 388 3.63 36.23 -10.00
C ALA A 388 4.54 35.13 -9.42
N LEU A 389 4.01 33.91 -9.29
CA LEU A 389 4.76 32.77 -8.74
C LEU A 389 5.90 32.31 -9.67
N HIS A 390 5.74 32.41 -10.99
CA HIS A 390 6.82 32.12 -11.93
C HIS A 390 8.02 33.04 -11.69
N ARG A 391 7.80 34.34 -11.55
CA ARG A 391 8.89 35.31 -11.24
C ARG A 391 9.57 34.98 -9.93
N ASP A 392 8.80 34.71 -8.88
CA ASP A 392 9.33 34.37 -7.56
C ASP A 392 10.11 33.05 -7.59
N LEU A 393 9.63 32.07 -8.38
CA LEU A 393 10.28 30.78 -8.56
C LEU A 393 11.60 30.91 -9.35
N MET A 394 11.61 31.70 -10.44
CA MET A 394 12.84 31.96 -11.21
C MET A 394 13.90 32.64 -10.34
N HIS A 395 13.52 33.65 -9.57
CA HIS A 395 14.45 34.27 -8.61
C HIS A 395 14.89 33.29 -7.50
N TYR A 396 14.04 32.37 -7.09
CA TYR A 396 14.39 31.35 -6.09
C TYR A 396 15.41 30.35 -6.62
N VAL A 397 15.35 29.96 -7.88
CA VAL A 397 16.25 28.96 -8.49
C VAL A 397 17.58 29.57 -8.95
N GLU A 398 17.73 30.90 -8.98
CA GLU A 398 19.00 31.57 -9.29
C GLU A 398 20.15 31.04 -8.41
N GLY A 399 21.23 30.57 -9.06
CA GLY A 399 22.40 30.00 -8.40
C GLY A 399 22.21 28.63 -7.76
N ARG A 400 21.05 27.98 -7.98
CA ARG A 400 20.76 26.59 -7.62
C ARG A 400 20.82 25.71 -8.86
N THR A 401 21.17 24.44 -8.67
CA THR A 401 21.00 23.46 -9.74
C THR A 401 19.52 23.14 -9.88
N CYS A 402 18.91 23.58 -10.98
CA CYS A 402 17.48 23.43 -11.23
C CYS A 402 17.22 22.65 -12.51
N LEU A 403 16.40 21.61 -12.40
CA LEU A 403 15.79 20.93 -13.54
C LEU A 403 14.29 21.26 -13.56
N TYR A 404 13.82 21.82 -14.65
CA TYR A 404 12.45 22.33 -14.80
C TYR A 404 11.77 21.65 -15.98
N ILE A 405 10.87 20.70 -15.71
CA ILE A 405 10.02 20.10 -16.74
C ILE A 405 8.82 21.01 -16.94
N THR A 406 8.58 21.37 -18.20
CA THR A 406 7.41 22.18 -18.58
C THR A 406 6.99 21.91 -20.01
N HIS A 407 5.71 22.08 -20.27
CA HIS A 407 5.15 22.18 -21.64
C HIS A 407 4.78 23.63 -22.01
N GLN A 408 4.97 24.57 -21.08
CA GLN A 408 4.72 25.99 -21.30
C GLN A 408 5.95 26.66 -21.91
N LEU A 409 5.72 27.52 -22.88
CA LEU A 409 6.79 28.25 -23.55
C LEU A 409 7.23 29.51 -22.78
N GLU A 410 6.32 30.04 -21.92
CA GLU A 410 6.58 31.25 -21.15
C GLU A 410 7.71 31.01 -20.14
N GLY A 411 8.77 31.82 -20.21
CA GLY A 411 9.92 31.76 -19.31
C GLY A 411 11.06 30.84 -19.74
N LEU A 412 10.95 30.13 -20.84
CA LEU A 412 12.04 29.29 -21.36
C LEU A 412 13.28 30.12 -21.75
N GLU A 413 13.08 31.37 -22.16
CA GLU A 413 14.15 32.32 -22.48
C GLU A 413 15.00 32.74 -21.26
N GLN A 414 14.51 32.48 -20.04
CA GLN A 414 15.22 32.79 -18.80
C GLN A 414 16.06 31.60 -18.30
N MET A 415 15.93 30.43 -18.95
CA MET A 415 16.70 29.24 -18.59
C MET A 415 18.11 29.30 -19.17
N ASP A 416 19.10 28.85 -18.40
CA ASP A 416 20.49 28.77 -18.90
C ASP A 416 20.64 27.78 -20.06
N ARG A 417 19.79 26.74 -20.11
CA ARG A 417 19.86 25.65 -21.08
C ARG A 417 18.52 24.97 -21.24
N ILE A 418 18.22 24.51 -22.43
CA ILE A 418 17.02 23.75 -22.76
C ILE A 418 17.42 22.42 -23.37
N LEU A 419 16.82 21.34 -22.85
CA LEU A 419 16.94 19.99 -23.38
C LEU A 419 15.62 19.62 -24.04
N PHE A 420 15.63 19.36 -25.34
CA PHE A 420 14.46 18.82 -26.03
C PHE A 420 14.54 17.29 -26.07
N MET A 421 13.58 16.65 -25.42
CA MET A 421 13.52 15.19 -25.28
C MET A 421 12.47 14.56 -26.22
N ASP A 422 12.88 13.52 -26.91
CA ASP A 422 11.99 12.66 -27.69
C ASP A 422 12.37 11.18 -27.49
N LYS A 423 11.40 10.34 -27.15
CA LYS A 423 11.54 8.88 -26.99
C LYS A 423 12.77 8.46 -26.17
N GLY A 424 12.97 9.09 -25.03
CA GLY A 424 14.08 8.79 -24.10
C GLY A 424 15.45 9.30 -24.54
N GLN A 425 15.53 10.12 -25.57
CA GLN A 425 16.77 10.72 -26.05
C GLN A 425 16.72 12.24 -25.97
N ILE A 426 17.85 12.86 -25.67
CA ILE A 426 18.05 14.30 -25.81
C ILE A 426 18.36 14.55 -27.27
N VAL A 427 17.42 15.15 -27.99
CA VAL A 427 17.51 15.37 -29.42
C VAL A 427 18.15 16.72 -29.77
N GLU A 428 17.83 17.73 -28.95
CA GLU A 428 18.41 19.07 -29.08
C GLU A 428 18.78 19.60 -27.70
N ASP A 429 19.84 20.38 -27.63
CA ASP A 429 20.48 20.83 -26.43
C ASP A 429 21.19 22.18 -26.68
N GLY A 430 20.77 23.24 -26.02
CA GLY A 430 21.31 24.57 -26.19
C GLY A 430 20.54 25.65 -25.44
N THR A 431 20.89 26.90 -25.65
CA THR A 431 20.11 28.06 -25.17
C THR A 431 18.83 28.24 -26.01
N TYR A 432 17.90 29.03 -25.50
CA TYR A 432 16.66 29.36 -26.23
C TYR A 432 16.96 29.94 -27.63
N GLU A 433 17.89 30.91 -27.70
CA GLU A 433 18.28 31.57 -28.98
C GLU A 433 18.93 30.58 -29.95
N GLU A 434 19.83 29.73 -29.47
CA GLU A 434 20.49 28.71 -30.28
C GLU A 434 19.48 27.73 -30.90
N LEU A 435 18.56 27.22 -30.09
CA LEU A 435 17.57 26.24 -30.55
C LEU A 435 16.52 26.87 -31.49
N MET A 436 16.12 28.11 -31.26
CA MET A 436 15.24 28.85 -32.18
C MET A 436 15.93 29.15 -33.51
N ALA A 437 17.23 29.47 -33.48
CA ALA A 437 18.00 29.69 -34.70
C ALA A 437 18.27 28.42 -35.52
N LEU A 438 18.38 27.27 -34.83
CA LEU A 438 18.55 25.94 -35.46
C LEU A 438 17.34 25.54 -36.31
N LYS A 439 16.14 26.06 -36.02
CA LYS A 439 14.86 25.71 -36.66
C LYS A 439 14.58 24.22 -36.69
N GLY A 440 15.00 23.51 -35.64
CA GLY A 440 14.82 22.10 -35.45
C GLY A 440 13.48 21.74 -34.76
N ARG A 441 13.46 20.60 -34.07
CA ARG A 441 12.25 20.09 -33.39
C ARG A 441 11.76 20.98 -32.26
N PHE A 442 12.66 21.63 -31.52
CA PHE A 442 12.28 22.62 -30.52
C PHE A 442 11.55 23.81 -31.13
N TYR A 443 12.04 24.34 -32.26
CA TYR A 443 11.38 25.40 -32.96
C TYR A 443 9.98 24.99 -33.48
N GLU A 444 9.85 23.80 -34.07
CA GLU A 444 8.56 23.24 -34.47
C GLU A 444 7.59 23.10 -33.29
N TYR A 445 8.08 22.60 -32.15
CA TYR A 445 7.31 22.48 -30.92
C TYR A 445 6.79 23.84 -30.44
N CYS A 446 7.65 24.86 -30.40
CA CYS A 446 7.26 26.22 -30.05
C CYS A 446 6.21 26.79 -31.03
N TYR A 447 6.41 26.60 -32.31
CA TYR A 447 5.50 27.11 -33.37
C TYR A 447 4.10 26.46 -33.26
N LEU A 448 4.03 25.15 -33.10
CA LEU A 448 2.78 24.42 -32.93
C LEU A 448 2.04 24.82 -31.66
N SER A 449 2.78 24.99 -30.55
CA SER A 449 2.19 25.43 -29.26
C SER A 449 1.63 26.86 -29.33
N MET A 450 2.28 27.76 -30.06
CA MET A 450 1.76 29.11 -30.30
C MET A 450 0.52 29.10 -31.19
N ALA A 451 0.48 28.23 -32.22
CA ALA A 451 -0.64 28.11 -33.15
C ALA A 451 -1.90 27.52 -32.45
N SER A 452 -1.76 26.75 -31.39
CA SER A 452 -2.88 26.16 -30.63
C SER A 452 -3.52 27.16 -29.63
N ILE A 453 -2.91 28.32 -29.39
CA ILE A 453 -3.40 29.36 -28.48
C ILE A 453 -4.21 30.45 -29.23
N GLN A 454 -4.16 30.49 -30.55
CA GLN A 454 -4.98 31.34 -31.43
C GLN A 454 -6.28 30.63 -31.84
#